data_e3c52db8f2da6e4e5d01fb9b433cf0c3
#
_entry.id   e3c52db8f2da6e4e5d01fb9b433cf0c3
#
_cell.length_a   1.000
_cell.length_b   1.000
_cell.length_c   1.000
_cell.angle_alpha   90.00
_cell.angle_beta   90.00
_cell.angle_gamma   90.00
#
_symmetry.space_group_name_H-M   'P 1'
#
loop_
_entity.id
_entity.type
_entity.pdbx_description
1 polymer ?
#
loop_
_entity_poly.entity_id
_entity_poly.type
_entity_poly.pdbx_seq_one_letter_code
_entity_poly.pdbx_strand_id
1 'polypeptide(L)'
;MPVFDTPEPITADIEIVGGVQVTASDRTDTVVEVLPAEPADEASVQAAEQTTVEFAGGRLLVKRPKLGPLASLIGPRGSVKVTVGLPAGSHVKASTLSGITTTGPLGEVVLRSAIGDVQVAEASRLEAKTAVGSVTVDRVAGPAEVTTANGAIRIGAVEGAATLESANGPITVDRTAGSLQVKSANSDITLRETAGVVQVKSAHSSITIGRSLAGITARTAWGRVRIDEVVSGTVHLETGRGDVSIGIAEGTAAWLDLHSKSGLVRSDLEAADGPGSSDTVAEIRVHTDRGDIDIHRS
;
A
#
# COMPACT_ATOMS: atom_id res chain seq x y z
N MET A 1 -23.11 -9.01 23.57
CA MET A 1 -22.94 -8.46 22.21
C MET A 1 -23.99 -7.39 21.99
N PRO A 2 -23.66 -6.10 21.98
CA PRO A 2 -24.59 -5.05 21.57
C PRO A 2 -24.90 -5.15 20.07
N VAL A 3 -26.16 -4.92 19.71
CA VAL A 3 -26.68 -4.90 18.34
C VAL A 3 -27.44 -3.59 18.16
N PHE A 4 -27.15 -2.89 17.06
CA PHE A 4 -27.76 -1.61 16.74
C PHE A 4 -28.45 -1.71 15.38
N ASP A 5 -29.62 -1.14 15.24
CA ASP A 5 -30.31 -1.02 13.95
C ASP A 5 -29.62 0.06 13.11
N THR A 6 -29.05 -0.35 11.97
CA THR A 6 -28.25 0.50 11.08
C THR A 6 -28.52 0.13 9.62
N PRO A 7 -29.68 0.55 9.08
CA PRO A 7 -30.06 0.24 7.69
C PRO A 7 -29.19 0.96 6.66
N GLU A 8 -28.44 1.98 7.07
CA GLU A 8 -27.52 2.76 6.22
C GLU A 8 -26.06 2.58 6.68
N PRO A 9 -25.09 2.84 5.80
CA PRO A 9 -23.67 2.85 6.18
C PRO A 9 -23.37 3.79 7.34
N ILE A 10 -22.53 3.35 8.26
CA ILE A 10 -22.15 4.08 9.47
C ILE A 10 -20.70 4.49 9.48
N THR A 11 -20.30 5.27 10.48
CA THR A 11 -18.90 5.53 10.81
C THR A 11 -18.52 4.79 12.08
N ALA A 12 -17.57 3.86 12.01
CA ALA A 12 -17.03 3.15 13.17
C ALA A 12 -15.67 3.74 13.57
N ASP A 13 -15.56 4.19 14.84
CA ASP A 13 -14.32 4.72 15.44
C ASP A 13 -13.88 3.75 16.57
N ILE A 14 -12.76 3.04 16.34
CA ILE A 14 -12.28 1.95 17.21
C ILE A 14 -10.90 2.32 17.75
N GLU A 15 -10.79 2.53 19.05
CA GLU A 15 -9.53 2.86 19.73
C GLU A 15 -9.29 1.90 20.89
N ILE A 16 -8.50 0.85 20.66
CA ILE A 16 -8.29 -0.24 21.61
C ILE A 16 -6.83 -0.68 21.68
N VAL A 17 -6.55 -1.58 22.62
CA VAL A 17 -5.32 -2.37 22.68
C VAL A 17 -5.67 -3.81 22.39
N GLY A 18 -5.30 -4.31 21.20
CA GLY A 18 -5.62 -5.68 20.80
C GLY A 18 -6.00 -5.80 19.33
N GLY A 19 -6.51 -6.96 18.93
CA GLY A 19 -6.90 -7.23 17.56
C GLY A 19 -8.24 -6.62 17.16
N VAL A 20 -8.33 -6.08 15.94
CA VAL A 20 -9.55 -5.55 15.35
C VAL A 20 -9.93 -6.36 14.12
N GLN A 21 -11.15 -6.85 14.07
CA GLN A 21 -11.73 -7.49 12.91
C GLN A 21 -13.03 -6.77 12.53
N VAL A 22 -13.10 -6.26 11.30
CA VAL A 22 -14.29 -5.58 10.77
C VAL A 22 -14.80 -6.35 9.57
N THR A 23 -16.08 -6.65 9.54
CA THR A 23 -16.74 -7.32 8.41
C THR A 23 -17.88 -6.45 7.89
N ALA A 24 -17.71 -5.94 6.68
CA ALA A 24 -18.75 -5.23 5.96
C ALA A 24 -19.55 -6.22 5.08
N SER A 25 -20.85 -6.19 5.15
CA SER A 25 -21.71 -7.07 4.37
C SER A 25 -23.09 -6.43 4.13
N ASP A 26 -23.91 -7.11 3.38
CA ASP A 26 -25.29 -6.69 3.03
C ASP A 26 -26.22 -6.90 4.24
N ARG A 27 -26.00 -6.13 5.30
CA ARG A 27 -26.73 -6.19 6.57
C ARG A 27 -27.32 -4.83 6.91
N THR A 28 -28.37 -4.84 7.72
CA THR A 28 -29.08 -3.64 8.18
C THR A 28 -28.89 -3.38 9.67
N ASP A 29 -27.94 -4.07 10.29
CA ASP A 29 -27.61 -3.91 11.70
C ASP A 29 -26.09 -3.83 11.90
N THR A 30 -25.67 -3.28 13.03
CA THR A 30 -24.29 -3.32 13.46
C THR A 30 -24.15 -4.14 14.72
N VAL A 31 -23.27 -5.14 14.67
CA VAL A 31 -23.01 -6.04 15.80
C VAL A 31 -21.58 -5.85 16.25
N VAL A 32 -21.39 -5.70 17.57
CA VAL A 32 -20.07 -5.55 18.17
C VAL A 32 -19.84 -6.64 19.19
N GLU A 33 -18.75 -7.34 19.08
CA GLU A 33 -18.28 -8.32 20.06
C GLU A 33 -16.93 -7.88 20.61
N VAL A 34 -16.82 -7.83 21.92
CA VAL A 34 -15.58 -7.51 22.63
C VAL A 34 -15.25 -8.71 23.51
N LEU A 35 -14.11 -9.35 23.23
CA LEU A 35 -13.63 -10.50 23.98
C LEU A 35 -12.23 -10.22 24.56
N PRO A 36 -11.86 -10.80 25.70
CA PRO A 36 -10.46 -10.81 26.13
C PRO A 36 -9.60 -11.54 25.08
N ALA A 37 -8.44 -10.99 24.74
CA ALA A 37 -7.54 -11.67 23.80
C ALA A 37 -7.03 -13.00 24.37
N GLU A 38 -6.82 -13.03 25.70
CA GLU A 38 -6.49 -14.24 26.46
C GLU A 38 -7.50 -14.42 27.62
N PRO A 39 -8.45 -15.36 27.51
CA PRO A 39 -9.47 -15.57 28.53
C PRO A 39 -8.94 -15.97 29.91
N ALA A 40 -7.73 -16.53 29.97
CA ALA A 40 -7.07 -16.93 31.23
C ALA A 40 -6.31 -15.76 31.90
N ASP A 41 -6.14 -14.62 31.20
CA ASP A 41 -5.47 -13.45 31.74
C ASP A 41 -6.49 -12.47 32.32
N GLU A 42 -6.44 -12.27 33.65
CA GLU A 42 -7.35 -11.36 34.36
C GLU A 42 -7.29 -9.93 33.81
N ALA A 43 -6.11 -9.48 33.35
CA ALA A 43 -5.95 -8.16 32.77
C ALA A 43 -6.69 -8.01 31.44
N SER A 44 -6.70 -9.06 30.63
CA SER A 44 -7.44 -9.09 29.35
C SER A 44 -8.96 -9.16 29.60
N VAL A 45 -9.41 -9.91 30.60
CA VAL A 45 -10.82 -9.96 31.01
C VAL A 45 -11.26 -8.58 31.50
N GLN A 46 -10.51 -7.96 32.39
CA GLN A 46 -10.82 -6.60 32.88
C GLN A 46 -10.79 -5.57 31.74
N ALA A 47 -9.88 -5.69 30.78
CA ALA A 47 -9.82 -4.81 29.62
C ALA A 47 -11.07 -4.93 28.74
N ALA A 48 -11.58 -6.16 28.56
CA ALA A 48 -12.80 -6.40 27.79
C ALA A 48 -14.04 -5.82 28.52
N GLU A 49 -14.16 -6.00 29.84
CA GLU A 49 -15.24 -5.45 30.66
C GLU A 49 -15.25 -3.90 30.68
N GLN A 50 -14.06 -3.27 30.65
CA GLN A 50 -13.91 -1.82 30.64
C GLN A 50 -14.05 -1.18 29.26
N THR A 51 -14.07 -1.97 28.19
CA THR A 51 -14.24 -1.44 26.83
C THR A 51 -15.67 -0.97 26.65
N THR A 52 -15.85 0.31 26.34
CA THR A 52 -17.16 0.92 26.11
C THR A 52 -17.53 0.79 24.62
N VAL A 53 -18.80 0.48 24.37
CA VAL A 53 -19.39 0.42 23.04
C VAL A 53 -20.61 1.34 23.04
N GLU A 54 -20.55 2.42 22.28
CA GLU A 54 -21.59 3.43 22.19
C GLU A 54 -21.97 3.65 20.73
N PHE A 55 -23.28 3.80 20.47
CA PHE A 55 -23.79 4.13 19.16
C PHE A 55 -24.74 5.30 19.25
N ALA A 56 -24.45 6.37 18.52
CA ALA A 56 -25.31 7.54 18.44
C ALA A 56 -25.12 8.26 17.10
N GLY A 57 -26.21 8.70 16.47
CA GLY A 57 -26.17 9.53 15.26
C GLY A 57 -25.41 8.90 14.09
N GLY A 58 -25.53 7.58 13.87
CA GLY A 58 -24.83 6.87 12.79
C GLY A 58 -23.33 6.65 13.06
N ARG A 59 -22.86 6.90 14.29
CA ARG A 59 -21.47 6.71 14.70
C ARG A 59 -21.36 5.66 15.79
N LEU A 60 -20.60 4.61 15.50
CA LEU A 60 -20.18 3.60 16.48
C LEU A 60 -18.85 4.04 17.10
N LEU A 61 -18.79 4.01 18.42
CA LEU A 61 -17.59 4.30 19.18
C LEU A 61 -17.23 3.09 20.03
N VAL A 62 -16.06 2.50 19.79
CA VAL A 62 -15.50 1.42 20.60
C VAL A 62 -14.19 1.91 21.21
N LYS A 63 -14.19 2.18 22.50
CA LYS A 63 -13.04 2.75 23.18
C LYS A 63 -12.73 2.03 24.49
N ARG A 64 -11.43 1.90 24.73
CA ARG A 64 -10.93 1.58 26.05
C ARG A 64 -10.77 2.88 26.87
N PRO A 65 -11.19 2.91 28.13
CA PRO A 65 -10.93 4.06 29.01
C PRO A 65 -9.44 4.39 29.06
N LYS A 66 -9.09 5.66 28.90
CA LYS A 66 -7.70 6.10 29.09
C LYS A 66 -7.33 5.93 30.56
N LEU A 67 -6.40 5.04 30.83
CA LEU A 67 -5.77 4.93 32.14
C LEU A 67 -5.05 6.25 32.44
N GLY A 68 -5.22 6.81 33.65
CA GLY A 68 -4.48 7.99 34.08
C GLY A 68 -2.96 7.75 33.99
N PRO A 69 -2.14 8.83 33.95
CA PRO A 69 -0.70 8.74 33.69
C PRO A 69 0.06 7.77 34.63
N LEU A 70 -0.37 7.64 35.90
CA LEU A 70 0.23 6.69 36.84
C LEU A 70 -0.20 5.23 36.56
N ALA A 71 -1.47 5.01 36.24
CA ALA A 71 -2.02 3.70 35.95
C ALA A 71 -1.51 3.13 34.60
N SER A 72 -1.15 3.99 33.65
CA SER A 72 -0.54 3.58 32.37
C SER A 72 0.88 3.03 32.54
N LEU A 73 1.57 3.37 33.62
CA LEU A 73 2.92 2.87 33.96
C LEU A 73 2.91 1.54 34.72
N ILE A 74 1.88 1.27 35.53
CA ILE A 74 1.86 0.18 36.52
C ILE A 74 0.65 -0.76 36.31
N GLY A 75 -0.38 -0.32 35.55
CA GLY A 75 -1.62 -1.09 35.37
C GLY A 75 -1.48 -2.29 34.42
N PRO A 76 -2.34 -3.32 34.60
CA PRO A 76 -2.33 -4.49 33.74
C PRO A 76 -2.62 -4.10 32.27
N ARG A 77 -1.78 -4.54 31.37
CA ARG A 77 -1.85 -4.27 29.94
C ARG A 77 -2.67 -5.34 29.19
N GLY A 78 -3.85 -5.68 29.70
CA GLY A 78 -4.72 -6.62 29.03
C GLY A 78 -5.06 -6.20 27.60
N SER A 79 -5.17 -7.15 26.71
CA SER A 79 -5.53 -6.94 25.32
C SER A 79 -6.91 -7.52 25.03
N VAL A 80 -7.63 -6.93 24.06
CA VAL A 80 -8.96 -7.35 23.65
C VAL A 80 -8.99 -7.73 22.18
N LYS A 81 -9.92 -8.59 21.82
CA LYS A 81 -10.30 -8.85 20.44
C LYS A 81 -11.66 -8.23 20.19
N VAL A 82 -11.72 -7.28 19.27
CA VAL A 82 -12.97 -6.61 18.86
C VAL A 82 -13.36 -7.08 17.47
N THR A 83 -14.57 -7.62 17.37
CA THR A 83 -15.16 -7.99 16.09
C THR A 83 -16.37 -7.10 15.84
N VAL A 84 -16.40 -6.43 14.68
CA VAL A 84 -17.49 -5.55 14.28
C VAL A 84 -18.06 -6.02 12.95
N GLY A 85 -19.34 -6.36 12.93
CA GLY A 85 -20.12 -6.55 11.72
C GLY A 85 -20.92 -5.28 11.43
N LEU A 86 -20.84 -4.73 10.22
CA LEU A 86 -21.49 -3.47 9.85
C LEU A 86 -21.96 -3.48 8.39
N PRO A 87 -22.88 -2.56 7.99
CA PRO A 87 -23.33 -2.45 6.62
C PRO A 87 -22.21 -2.14 5.62
N ALA A 88 -22.34 -2.67 4.41
CA ALA A 88 -21.45 -2.35 3.29
C ALA A 88 -21.37 -0.84 3.04
N GLY A 89 -20.20 -0.34 2.60
CA GLY A 89 -19.98 1.09 2.38
C GLY A 89 -19.71 1.91 3.64
N SER A 90 -19.75 1.31 4.83
CA SER A 90 -19.45 2.01 6.09
C SER A 90 -18.00 2.50 6.15
N HIS A 91 -17.79 3.59 6.89
CA HIS A 91 -16.45 4.16 7.13
C HIS A 91 -15.85 3.59 8.40
N VAL A 92 -14.55 3.29 8.37
CA VAL A 92 -13.84 2.69 9.51
C VAL A 92 -12.60 3.49 9.86
N LYS A 93 -12.51 3.91 11.11
CA LYS A 93 -11.29 4.45 11.69
C LYS A 93 -10.88 3.56 12.85
N ALA A 94 -9.76 2.85 12.72
CA ALA A 94 -9.27 1.97 13.77
C ALA A 94 -7.83 2.31 14.18
N SER A 95 -7.60 2.37 15.48
CA SER A 95 -6.27 2.58 16.06
C SER A 95 -6.03 1.53 17.14
N THR A 96 -4.95 0.76 16.98
CA THR A 96 -4.60 -0.33 17.90
C THR A 96 -3.10 -0.53 18.02
N LEU A 97 -2.68 -1.33 19.00
CA LEU A 97 -1.29 -1.81 19.09
C LEU A 97 -1.05 -3.12 18.31
N SER A 98 -2.11 -3.80 17.89
CA SER A 98 -2.05 -5.13 17.25
C SER A 98 -2.57 -5.10 15.81
N GLY A 99 -2.78 -6.29 15.21
CA GLY A 99 -3.26 -6.39 13.83
C GLY A 99 -4.70 -5.92 13.61
N ILE A 100 -4.99 -5.50 12.38
CA ILE A 100 -6.31 -5.09 11.93
C ILE A 100 -6.65 -5.86 10.65
N THR A 101 -7.83 -6.47 10.63
CA THR A 101 -8.35 -7.16 9.44
C THR A 101 -9.70 -6.59 9.08
N THR A 102 -9.87 -6.19 7.82
CA THR A 102 -11.17 -5.75 7.29
C THR A 102 -11.56 -6.61 6.10
N THR A 103 -12.82 -7.00 6.04
CA THR A 103 -13.40 -7.82 4.96
C THR A 103 -14.67 -7.17 4.43
N GLY A 104 -14.94 -7.37 3.14
CA GLY A 104 -16.09 -6.77 2.44
C GLY A 104 -15.84 -5.32 2.01
N PRO A 105 -16.79 -4.72 1.27
CA PRO A 105 -16.67 -3.39 0.70
C PRO A 105 -16.88 -2.31 1.75
N LEU A 106 -15.84 -1.53 2.01
CA LEU A 106 -15.86 -0.38 2.91
C LEU A 106 -15.77 0.94 2.15
N GLY A 107 -16.26 2.00 2.76
CA GLY A 107 -16.10 3.37 2.30
C GLY A 107 -14.67 3.90 2.58
N GLU A 108 -14.57 4.98 3.36
CA GLU A 108 -13.26 5.49 3.79
C GLU A 108 -12.72 4.64 4.95
N VAL A 109 -11.46 4.20 4.83
CA VAL A 109 -10.79 3.35 5.79
C VAL A 109 -9.51 4.02 6.27
N VAL A 110 -9.40 4.29 7.57
CA VAL A 110 -8.23 4.87 8.23
C VAL A 110 -7.74 3.92 9.32
N LEU A 111 -6.62 3.25 9.10
CA LEU A 111 -6.08 2.23 10.00
C LEU A 111 -4.71 2.63 10.54
N ARG A 112 -4.54 2.53 11.85
CA ARG A 112 -3.27 2.78 12.51
C ARG A 112 -2.96 1.63 13.46
N SER A 113 -1.84 0.96 13.20
CA SER A 113 -1.31 -0.11 14.05
C SER A 113 0.10 0.25 14.54
N ALA A 114 0.45 -0.15 15.74
CA ALA A 114 1.83 -0.06 16.18
C ALA A 114 2.62 -1.33 15.82
N ILE A 115 2.05 -2.51 16.12
CA ILE A 115 2.69 -3.80 15.89
C ILE A 115 1.62 -4.76 15.40
N GLY A 116 1.74 -5.26 14.19
CA GLY A 116 0.82 -6.24 13.64
C GLY A 116 0.43 -5.93 12.20
N ASP A 117 -0.03 -6.96 11.54
CA ASP A 117 -0.38 -6.88 10.14
C ASP A 117 -1.73 -6.17 9.95
N VAL A 118 -1.82 -5.44 8.86
CA VAL A 118 -3.04 -4.77 8.40
C VAL A 118 -3.51 -5.45 7.12
N GLN A 119 -4.73 -5.95 7.12
CA GLN A 119 -5.35 -6.60 5.97
C GLN A 119 -6.64 -5.86 5.60
N VAL A 120 -6.74 -5.44 4.35
CA VAL A 120 -7.90 -4.72 3.81
C VAL A 120 -8.35 -5.41 2.53
N ALA A 121 -9.56 -5.95 2.52
CA ALA A 121 -10.11 -6.56 1.31
C ALA A 121 -10.50 -5.48 0.29
N GLU A 122 -11.41 -4.58 0.63
CA GLU A 122 -11.88 -3.56 -0.30
C GLU A 122 -12.20 -2.25 0.43
N ALA A 123 -11.73 -1.12 -0.17
CA ALA A 123 -12.03 0.21 0.33
C ALA A 123 -12.24 1.19 -0.83
N SER A 124 -13.12 2.18 -0.63
CA SER A 124 -13.25 3.30 -1.57
C SER A 124 -12.08 4.28 -1.43
N ARG A 125 -11.56 4.48 -0.22
CA ARG A 125 -10.37 5.27 0.11
C ARG A 125 -9.63 4.61 1.26
N LEU A 126 -8.30 4.58 1.20
CA LEU A 126 -7.47 3.94 2.23
C LEU A 126 -6.37 4.85 2.76
N GLU A 127 -6.27 4.96 4.07
CA GLU A 127 -5.08 5.41 4.78
C GLU A 127 -4.68 4.31 5.78
N ALA A 128 -3.54 3.66 5.57
CA ALA A 128 -3.05 2.60 6.46
C ALA A 128 -1.63 2.90 6.93
N LYS A 129 -1.44 2.94 8.24
CA LYS A 129 -0.12 3.20 8.85
C LYS A 129 0.19 2.15 9.89
N THR A 130 1.36 1.50 9.78
CA THR A 130 1.88 0.60 10.79
C THR A 130 3.37 0.87 11.06
N ALA A 131 3.83 0.65 12.27
CA ALA A 131 5.26 0.77 12.55
C ALA A 131 5.98 -0.56 12.28
N VAL A 132 5.41 -1.68 12.74
CA VAL A 132 5.96 -3.03 12.50
C VAL A 132 4.82 -3.95 12.09
N GLY A 133 4.87 -4.45 10.88
CA GLY A 133 3.86 -5.35 10.30
C GLY A 133 3.67 -5.13 8.81
N SER A 134 3.17 -6.13 8.15
CA SER A 134 2.86 -6.07 6.72
C SER A 134 1.48 -5.44 6.49
N VAL A 135 1.34 -4.73 5.38
CA VAL A 135 0.07 -4.20 4.92
C VAL A 135 -0.31 -4.92 3.63
N THR A 136 -1.42 -5.63 3.66
CA THR A 136 -1.97 -6.33 2.49
C THR A 136 -3.33 -5.74 2.15
N VAL A 137 -3.48 -5.33 0.90
CA VAL A 137 -4.70 -4.69 0.39
C VAL A 137 -5.09 -5.37 -0.92
N ASP A 138 -6.30 -5.88 -1.02
CA ASP A 138 -6.73 -6.53 -2.24
C ASP A 138 -7.16 -5.49 -3.29
N ARG A 139 -8.02 -4.52 -2.91
CA ARG A 139 -8.51 -3.50 -3.83
C ARG A 139 -8.81 -2.15 -3.15
N VAL A 140 -8.44 -1.05 -3.83
CA VAL A 140 -8.87 0.31 -3.50
C VAL A 140 -9.42 1.00 -4.75
N ALA A 141 -10.69 1.40 -4.72
CA ALA A 141 -11.35 2.06 -5.85
C ALA A 141 -10.93 3.53 -6.03
N GLY A 142 -10.42 4.16 -5.00
CA GLY A 142 -9.97 5.55 -5.04
C GLY A 142 -8.54 5.71 -4.53
N PRO A 143 -8.21 6.82 -3.86
CA PRO A 143 -6.84 7.08 -3.40
C PRO A 143 -6.43 6.17 -2.24
N ALA A 144 -5.14 5.79 -2.24
CA ALA A 144 -4.51 4.97 -1.21
C ALA A 144 -3.23 5.61 -0.65
N GLU A 145 -3.12 5.70 0.66
CA GLU A 145 -1.87 6.06 1.36
C GLU A 145 -1.49 4.93 2.31
N VAL A 146 -0.34 4.28 2.06
CA VAL A 146 0.12 3.16 2.88
C VAL A 146 1.54 3.42 3.35
N THR A 147 1.75 3.37 4.66
CA THR A 147 3.06 3.59 5.27
C THR A 147 3.38 2.47 6.27
N THR A 148 4.58 1.88 6.15
CA THR A 148 5.14 0.99 7.17
C THR A 148 6.62 1.32 7.41
N ALA A 149 7.08 1.18 8.65
CA ALA A 149 8.52 1.30 8.88
C ALA A 149 9.22 -0.04 8.65
N ASN A 150 8.64 -1.15 9.13
CA ASN A 150 9.20 -2.49 8.98
C ASN A 150 8.11 -3.49 8.61
N GLY A 151 8.03 -3.87 7.35
CA GLY A 151 7.06 -4.84 6.86
C GLY A 151 6.83 -4.71 5.36
N ALA A 152 6.26 -5.72 4.77
CA ALA A 152 5.93 -5.74 3.36
C ALA A 152 4.65 -4.94 3.08
N ILE A 153 4.60 -4.25 1.92
CA ILE A 153 3.38 -3.68 1.37
C ILE A 153 2.99 -4.49 0.15
N ARG A 154 1.79 -5.05 0.14
CA ARG A 154 1.21 -5.76 -0.99
C ARG A 154 -0.13 -5.17 -1.36
N ILE A 155 -0.29 -4.75 -2.60
CA ILE A 155 -1.53 -4.18 -3.12
C ILE A 155 -1.90 -4.91 -4.41
N GLY A 156 -3.10 -5.49 -4.45
CA GLY A 156 -3.64 -6.13 -5.64
C GLY A 156 -4.02 -5.07 -6.70
N ALA A 157 -4.93 -4.18 -6.39
CA ALA A 157 -5.36 -3.15 -7.34
C ALA A 157 -5.65 -1.80 -6.67
N VAL A 158 -5.21 -0.72 -7.32
CA VAL A 158 -5.57 0.66 -6.96
C VAL A 158 -6.02 1.41 -8.22
N GLU A 159 -7.21 2.00 -8.17
CA GLU A 159 -7.75 2.76 -9.30
C GLU A 159 -7.42 4.25 -9.22
N GLY A 160 -7.33 4.80 -8.01
CA GLY A 160 -6.95 6.19 -7.76
C GLY A 160 -5.46 6.40 -7.62
N ALA A 161 -5.09 7.61 -7.19
CA ALA A 161 -3.71 7.92 -6.86
C ALA A 161 -3.23 7.16 -5.62
N ALA A 162 -2.01 6.60 -5.66
CA ALA A 162 -1.44 5.87 -4.54
C ALA A 162 -0.09 6.43 -4.08
N THR A 163 0.10 6.48 -2.77
CA THR A 163 1.38 6.80 -2.14
C THR A 163 1.77 5.67 -1.20
N LEU A 164 2.92 5.04 -1.46
CA LEU A 164 3.42 3.90 -0.69
C LEU A 164 4.78 4.24 -0.11
N GLU A 165 4.94 4.07 1.20
CA GLU A 165 6.20 4.34 1.88
C GLU A 165 6.58 3.15 2.78
N SER A 166 7.78 2.60 2.58
CA SER A 166 8.37 1.57 3.44
C SER A 166 9.84 1.87 3.70
N ALA A 167 10.27 1.82 4.97
CA ALA A 167 11.70 1.92 5.23
C ALA A 167 12.40 0.57 4.98
N ASN A 168 11.81 -0.52 5.47
CA ASN A 168 12.38 -1.87 5.33
C ASN A 168 11.27 -2.89 5.07
N GLY A 169 11.25 -3.47 3.91
CA GLY A 169 10.29 -4.50 3.51
C GLY A 169 9.81 -4.30 2.06
N PRO A 170 9.62 -5.38 1.30
CA PRO A 170 9.32 -5.30 -0.11
C PRO A 170 7.97 -4.62 -0.37
N ILE A 171 7.91 -3.88 -1.48
CA ILE A 171 6.69 -3.25 -1.97
C ILE A 171 6.29 -3.94 -3.27
N THR A 172 5.11 -4.52 -3.29
CA THR A 172 4.54 -5.20 -4.46
C THR A 172 3.18 -4.59 -4.79
N VAL A 173 3.00 -4.16 -6.05
CA VAL A 173 1.72 -3.68 -6.57
C VAL A 173 1.41 -4.45 -7.85
N ASP A 174 0.27 -5.12 -7.90
CA ASP A 174 -0.09 -5.89 -9.08
C ASP A 174 -0.66 -4.98 -10.18
N ARG A 175 -1.57 -4.06 -9.84
CA ARG A 175 -2.16 -3.13 -10.82
C ARG A 175 -2.39 -1.74 -10.23
N THR A 176 -2.05 -0.71 -11.00
CA THR A 176 -2.44 0.67 -10.70
C THR A 176 -2.95 1.36 -11.96
N ALA A 177 -4.13 1.98 -11.86
CA ALA A 177 -4.71 2.80 -12.92
C ALA A 177 -4.37 4.28 -12.76
N GLY A 178 -4.32 4.78 -11.53
CA GLY A 178 -3.95 6.15 -11.20
C GLY A 178 -2.43 6.36 -11.07
N SER A 179 -2.04 7.57 -10.68
CA SER A 179 -0.64 7.89 -10.40
C SER A 179 -0.14 7.14 -9.17
N LEU A 180 1.12 6.66 -9.22
CA LEU A 180 1.75 5.91 -8.14
C LEU A 180 3.04 6.58 -7.70
N GLN A 181 3.14 6.91 -6.42
CA GLN A 181 4.38 7.35 -5.79
C GLN A 181 4.86 6.30 -4.80
N VAL A 182 6.09 5.82 -4.97
CA VAL A 182 6.72 4.84 -4.08
C VAL A 182 8.00 5.43 -3.49
N LYS A 183 8.12 5.37 -2.18
CA LYS A 183 9.34 5.71 -1.46
C LYS A 183 9.80 4.54 -0.61
N SER A 184 11.06 4.17 -0.74
CA SER A 184 11.67 3.11 0.04
C SER A 184 13.10 3.47 0.45
N ALA A 185 13.56 2.96 1.58
CA ALA A 185 14.98 3.07 1.91
C ALA A 185 15.75 1.81 1.49
N ASN A 186 15.31 0.63 1.95
CA ASN A 186 16.03 -0.63 1.75
C ASN A 186 15.06 -1.75 1.42
N SER A 187 14.55 -1.82 0.20
CA SER A 187 13.57 -2.87 -0.15
C SER A 187 13.39 -3.00 -1.64
N ASP A 188 13.18 -4.21 -2.10
CA ASP A 188 12.82 -4.45 -3.49
C ASP A 188 11.41 -3.94 -3.79
N ILE A 189 11.26 -3.32 -4.96
CA ILE A 189 10.02 -2.74 -5.44
C ILE A 189 9.61 -3.48 -6.72
N THR A 190 8.44 -4.08 -6.70
CA THR A 190 7.86 -4.80 -7.85
C THR A 190 6.50 -4.20 -8.20
N LEU A 191 6.40 -3.63 -9.39
CA LEU A 191 5.16 -3.11 -9.96
C LEU A 191 4.86 -3.95 -11.21
N ARG A 192 3.71 -4.64 -11.27
CA ARG A 192 3.43 -5.53 -12.40
C ARG A 192 2.84 -4.78 -13.59
N GLU A 193 1.76 -4.04 -13.37
CA GLU A 193 1.08 -3.28 -14.43
C GLU A 193 0.77 -1.86 -13.95
N THR A 194 1.20 -0.87 -14.71
CA THR A 194 0.99 0.54 -14.38
C THR A 194 0.39 1.28 -15.57
N ALA A 195 -0.83 1.79 -15.41
CA ALA A 195 -1.49 2.60 -16.43
C ALA A 195 -1.32 4.11 -16.19
N GLY A 196 -1.08 4.53 -14.95
CA GLY A 196 -0.80 5.91 -14.59
C GLY A 196 0.69 6.22 -14.46
N VAL A 197 1.02 7.48 -14.26
CA VAL A 197 2.41 7.94 -14.06
C VAL A 197 2.98 7.38 -12.76
N VAL A 198 4.19 6.83 -12.83
CA VAL A 198 4.90 6.21 -11.72
C VAL A 198 6.10 7.04 -11.30
N GLN A 199 6.22 7.31 -10.00
CA GLN A 199 7.40 7.91 -9.40
C GLN A 199 7.96 6.98 -8.32
N VAL A 200 9.20 6.51 -8.49
CA VAL A 200 9.90 5.68 -7.50
C VAL A 200 11.14 6.39 -7.00
N LYS A 201 11.27 6.49 -5.69
CA LYS A 201 12.49 6.99 -5.04
C LYS A 201 12.97 5.99 -4.00
N SER A 202 14.21 5.55 -4.13
CA SER A 202 14.82 4.63 -3.19
C SER A 202 16.29 4.92 -2.94
N ALA A 203 16.83 4.42 -1.83
CA ALA A 203 18.27 4.44 -1.59
C ALA A 203 18.94 3.13 -2.02
N HIS A 204 18.43 1.98 -1.55
CA HIS A 204 19.02 0.67 -1.84
C HIS A 204 17.89 -0.30 -2.22
N SER A 205 17.53 -0.34 -3.50
CA SER A 205 16.41 -1.17 -3.97
C SER A 205 16.63 -1.63 -5.40
N SER A 206 16.35 -2.91 -5.64
CA SER A 206 16.07 -3.35 -7.00
C SER A 206 14.64 -2.94 -7.34
N ILE A 207 14.45 -2.32 -8.50
CA ILE A 207 13.17 -1.86 -9.00
C ILE A 207 12.81 -2.69 -10.22
N THR A 208 11.72 -3.42 -10.16
CA THR A 208 11.18 -4.19 -11.28
C THR A 208 9.79 -3.67 -11.64
N ILE A 209 9.62 -3.28 -12.89
CA ILE A 209 8.33 -2.85 -13.43
C ILE A 209 8.01 -3.79 -14.59
N GLY A 210 6.89 -4.50 -14.52
CA GLY A 210 6.46 -5.40 -15.59
C GLY A 210 6.04 -4.59 -16.82
N ARG A 211 4.82 -4.12 -16.87
CA ARG A 211 4.27 -3.38 -18.00
C ARG A 211 3.90 -1.95 -17.64
N SER A 212 4.38 -0.99 -18.43
CA SER A 212 4.03 0.42 -18.27
C SER A 212 3.35 0.98 -19.49
N LEU A 213 2.17 1.57 -19.26
CA LEU A 213 1.37 2.24 -20.29
C LEU A 213 1.54 3.76 -20.28
N ALA A 214 2.29 4.29 -19.30
CA ALA A 214 2.48 5.73 -19.09
C ALA A 214 3.92 6.03 -18.64
N GLY A 215 4.18 7.29 -18.26
CA GLY A 215 5.51 7.74 -17.86
C GLY A 215 6.01 7.13 -16.54
N ILE A 216 7.31 6.88 -16.46
CA ILE A 216 8.03 6.39 -15.28
C ILE A 216 9.15 7.35 -14.92
N THR A 217 9.24 7.71 -13.66
CA THR A 217 10.44 8.34 -13.10
C THR A 217 10.94 7.49 -11.94
N ALA A 218 12.11 6.85 -12.08
CA ALA A 218 12.70 6.04 -11.03
C ALA A 218 14.12 6.50 -10.69
N ARG A 219 14.37 6.67 -9.38
CA ARG A 219 15.68 7.08 -8.86
C ARG A 219 16.09 6.16 -7.72
N THR A 220 17.29 5.58 -7.83
CA THR A 220 17.89 4.80 -6.77
C THR A 220 19.37 5.12 -6.65
N ALA A 221 19.93 5.13 -5.44
CA ALA A 221 21.37 5.28 -5.29
C ALA A 221 22.10 3.95 -5.58
N TRP A 222 21.49 2.81 -5.19
CA TRP A 222 22.05 1.48 -5.39
C TRP A 222 20.96 0.49 -5.70
N GLY A 223 21.08 -0.23 -6.81
CA GLY A 223 20.18 -1.29 -7.21
C GLY A 223 19.92 -1.34 -8.71
N ARG A 224 19.54 -2.51 -9.16
CA ARG A 224 19.16 -2.73 -10.57
C ARG A 224 17.78 -2.14 -10.83
N VAL A 225 17.61 -1.55 -12.01
CA VAL A 225 16.31 -1.12 -12.50
C VAL A 225 15.96 -1.94 -13.74
N ARG A 226 14.85 -2.64 -13.69
CA ARG A 226 14.34 -3.46 -14.81
C ARG A 226 12.92 -3.04 -15.13
N ILE A 227 12.67 -2.78 -16.40
CA ILE A 227 11.33 -2.59 -16.95
C ILE A 227 11.14 -3.63 -18.05
N ASP A 228 10.18 -4.54 -17.88
CA ASP A 228 10.00 -5.63 -18.83
C ASP A 228 9.38 -5.11 -20.14
N GLU A 229 8.40 -4.20 -20.07
CA GLU A 229 7.72 -3.65 -21.24
C GLU A 229 7.31 -2.17 -21.05
N VAL A 230 7.83 -1.31 -21.89
CA VAL A 230 7.37 0.08 -22.05
C VAL A 230 6.53 0.18 -23.32
N VAL A 231 5.26 0.56 -23.16
CA VAL A 231 4.34 0.74 -24.27
C VAL A 231 4.35 2.18 -24.77
N SER A 232 4.36 3.16 -23.86
CA SER A 232 4.33 4.59 -24.22
C SER A 232 4.80 5.49 -23.08
N GLY A 233 5.03 6.76 -23.39
CA GLY A 233 5.30 7.80 -22.39
C GLY A 233 6.77 8.09 -22.18
N THR A 234 7.08 8.92 -21.19
CA THR A 234 8.46 9.32 -20.87
C THR A 234 8.99 8.48 -19.71
N VAL A 235 10.09 7.78 -19.93
CA VAL A 235 10.81 7.00 -18.92
C VAL A 235 12.09 7.72 -18.56
N HIS A 236 12.21 8.12 -17.30
CA HIS A 236 13.39 8.77 -16.74
C HIS A 236 13.97 7.95 -15.59
N LEU A 237 15.14 7.34 -15.80
CA LEU A 237 15.79 6.49 -14.82
C LEU A 237 17.14 7.06 -14.41
N GLU A 238 17.36 7.16 -13.11
CA GLU A 238 18.64 7.55 -12.53
C GLU A 238 19.09 6.52 -11.51
N THR A 239 20.27 5.95 -11.68
CA THR A 239 20.88 5.07 -10.66
C THR A 239 22.34 5.47 -10.43
N GLY A 240 22.75 5.49 -9.17
CA GLY A 240 24.17 5.71 -8.85
C GLY A 240 25.00 4.45 -9.13
N ARG A 241 24.48 3.26 -8.80
CA ARG A 241 25.16 1.98 -9.04
C ARG A 241 24.16 0.87 -9.26
N GLY A 242 24.15 0.31 -10.46
CA GLY A 242 23.30 -0.80 -10.86
C GLY A 242 23.03 -0.80 -12.35
N ASP A 243 22.73 -1.96 -12.87
CA ASP A 243 22.42 -2.15 -14.28
C ASP A 243 20.97 -1.72 -14.54
N VAL A 244 20.72 -1.22 -15.75
CA VAL A 244 19.39 -0.84 -16.22
C VAL A 244 19.04 -1.68 -17.44
N SER A 245 17.88 -2.34 -17.41
CA SER A 245 17.38 -3.14 -18.53
C SER A 245 15.95 -2.68 -18.85
N ILE A 246 15.67 -2.36 -20.12
CA ILE A 246 14.38 -1.86 -20.56
C ILE A 246 13.93 -2.59 -21.82
N GLY A 247 12.79 -3.27 -21.76
CA GLY A 247 12.07 -3.80 -22.89
C GLY A 247 11.15 -2.73 -23.50
N ILE A 248 11.18 -2.59 -24.80
CA ILE A 248 10.30 -1.71 -25.58
C ILE A 248 9.30 -2.56 -26.33
N ALA A 249 8.00 -2.28 -26.14
CA ALA A 249 6.93 -3.00 -26.81
C ALA A 249 7.06 -2.98 -28.34
N GLU A 250 6.64 -4.06 -29.00
CA GLU A 250 6.54 -4.05 -30.45
C GLU A 250 5.59 -2.95 -30.94
N GLY A 251 5.92 -2.26 -32.04
CA GLY A 251 5.14 -1.14 -32.55
C GLY A 251 5.30 0.17 -31.75
N THR A 252 6.23 0.23 -30.79
CA THR A 252 6.60 1.47 -30.10
C THR A 252 7.90 2.01 -30.67
N ALA A 253 7.87 3.25 -31.22
CA ALA A 253 9.06 3.99 -31.58
C ALA A 253 9.69 4.60 -30.35
N ALA A 254 10.98 4.42 -30.15
CA ALA A 254 11.68 4.91 -28.95
C ALA A 254 12.74 5.96 -29.30
N TRP A 255 12.68 7.10 -28.64
CA TRP A 255 13.78 8.06 -28.60
C TRP A 255 14.65 7.76 -27.38
N LEU A 256 15.97 7.59 -27.57
CA LEU A 256 16.89 7.12 -26.55
C LEU A 256 17.94 8.19 -26.20
N ASP A 257 18.04 8.53 -24.91
CA ASP A 257 19.12 9.32 -24.32
C ASP A 257 19.75 8.49 -23.18
N LEU A 258 20.83 7.80 -23.49
CA LEU A 258 21.42 6.78 -22.63
C LEU A 258 22.84 7.19 -22.23
N HIS A 259 23.10 7.32 -20.94
CA HIS A 259 24.40 7.69 -20.43
C HIS A 259 24.84 6.79 -19.27
N SER A 260 25.97 6.10 -19.45
CA SER A 260 26.69 5.41 -18.39
C SER A 260 28.09 6.01 -18.25
N LYS A 261 28.48 6.45 -17.04
CA LYS A 261 29.85 6.92 -16.80
C LYS A 261 30.85 5.76 -16.78
N SER A 262 30.43 4.58 -16.32
CA SER A 262 31.30 3.41 -16.17
C SER A 262 30.47 2.14 -16.35
N GLY A 263 30.33 1.70 -17.59
CA GLY A 263 29.56 0.55 -18.02
C GLY A 263 29.33 0.57 -19.54
N LEU A 264 28.75 -0.48 -20.04
CA LEU A 264 28.44 -0.64 -21.47
C LEU A 264 27.03 -0.16 -21.74
N VAL A 265 26.81 0.51 -22.85
CA VAL A 265 25.49 0.86 -23.35
C VAL A 265 25.21 0.03 -24.61
N ARG A 266 24.15 -0.76 -24.56
CA ARG A 266 23.71 -1.65 -25.65
C ARG A 266 22.27 -1.32 -26.02
N SER A 267 21.96 -1.39 -27.30
CA SER A 267 20.60 -1.28 -27.81
C SER A 267 20.43 -2.24 -28.99
N ASP A 268 19.44 -3.11 -28.90
CA ASP A 268 19.06 -4.01 -29.99
C ASP A 268 17.97 -3.40 -30.89
N LEU A 269 17.63 -2.12 -30.68
CA LEU A 269 16.65 -1.42 -31.52
C LEU A 269 17.31 -1.00 -32.83
N GLU A 270 16.62 -1.23 -33.95
CA GLU A 270 17.02 -0.71 -35.22
C GLU A 270 16.86 0.80 -35.28
N ALA A 271 17.87 1.48 -35.84
CA ALA A 271 17.79 2.94 -36.06
C ALA A 271 16.74 3.26 -37.14
N ALA A 272 15.86 4.19 -36.88
CA ALA A 272 14.86 4.69 -37.81
C ALA A 272 14.93 6.23 -37.90
N ASP A 273 14.58 6.79 -39.04
CA ASP A 273 14.58 8.24 -39.28
C ASP A 273 13.46 8.98 -38.52
N GLY A 274 12.58 8.26 -37.84
CA GLY A 274 11.47 8.76 -37.03
C GLY A 274 10.37 7.75 -36.81
N PRO A 275 9.38 8.05 -35.98
CA PRO A 275 8.23 7.19 -35.75
C PRO A 275 7.39 7.08 -37.03
N GLY A 276 6.91 5.87 -37.33
CA GLY A 276 5.91 5.63 -38.37
C GLY A 276 4.57 6.27 -37.98
N SER A 277 3.68 6.44 -38.93
CA SER A 277 2.39 7.12 -38.71
C SER A 277 1.44 6.38 -37.74
N SER A 278 1.73 5.13 -37.39
CA SER A 278 0.93 4.26 -36.52
C SER A 278 1.66 3.89 -35.23
N ASP A 279 2.88 4.35 -35.03
CA ASP A 279 3.69 3.97 -33.88
C ASP A 279 3.30 4.74 -32.63
N THR A 280 3.22 4.02 -31.52
CA THR A 280 3.22 4.62 -30.20
C THR A 280 4.64 5.12 -29.92
N VAL A 281 4.77 6.25 -29.19
CA VAL A 281 6.08 6.85 -28.93
C VAL A 281 6.45 6.75 -27.47
N ALA A 282 7.69 6.33 -27.21
CA ALA A 282 8.31 6.35 -25.91
C ALA A 282 9.61 7.19 -25.92
N GLU A 283 9.80 8.02 -24.93
CA GLU A 283 11.04 8.75 -24.68
C GLU A 283 11.77 8.14 -23.50
N ILE A 284 12.97 7.63 -23.71
CA ILE A 284 13.76 6.89 -22.71
C ILE A 284 15.01 7.67 -22.38
N ARG A 285 15.09 8.16 -21.15
CA ARG A 285 16.27 8.84 -20.59
C ARG A 285 16.84 8.02 -19.44
N VAL A 286 18.06 7.54 -19.57
CA VAL A 286 18.73 6.72 -18.56
C VAL A 286 20.09 7.31 -18.22
N HIS A 287 20.30 7.52 -16.92
CA HIS A 287 21.59 7.89 -16.39
C HIS A 287 22.03 6.92 -15.30
N THR A 288 23.26 6.35 -15.45
CA THR A 288 23.90 5.57 -14.40
C THR A 288 25.35 6.01 -14.20
N ASP A 289 25.81 6.07 -12.95
CA ASP A 289 27.24 6.32 -12.68
C ASP A 289 28.07 5.05 -12.88
N ARG A 290 27.54 3.87 -12.49
CA ARG A 290 28.19 2.56 -12.66
C ARG A 290 27.17 1.47 -12.91
N GLY A 291 27.25 0.85 -14.07
CA GLY A 291 26.39 -0.25 -14.49
C GLY A 291 26.13 -0.22 -15.99
N ASP A 292 25.73 -1.32 -16.52
CA ASP A 292 25.39 -1.47 -17.92
C ASP A 292 23.96 -1.00 -18.18
N ILE A 293 23.73 -0.46 -19.39
CA ILE A 293 22.41 -0.11 -19.89
C ILE A 293 22.11 -1.02 -21.08
N ASP A 294 21.01 -1.73 -21.01
CA ASP A 294 20.55 -2.65 -22.02
C ASP A 294 19.12 -2.33 -22.45
N ILE A 295 18.92 -2.03 -23.73
CA ILE A 295 17.61 -1.74 -24.32
C ILE A 295 17.32 -2.79 -25.39
N HIS A 296 16.17 -3.45 -25.27
CA HIS A 296 15.78 -4.56 -26.16
C HIS A 296 14.30 -4.49 -26.52
N ARG A 297 13.87 -5.30 -27.49
CA ARG A 297 12.44 -5.54 -27.74
C ARG A 297 11.90 -6.52 -26.70
N SER A 298 10.68 -6.25 -26.20
CA SER A 298 9.99 -7.11 -25.24
C SER A 298 9.23 -8.23 -25.92
#